data_c974666a0ad92a10fc3e0d3040d6f72d
#
_entry.id   c974666a0ad92a10fc3e0d3040d6f72d
#
_cell.length_a   1.000
_cell.length_b   1.000
_cell.length_c   1.000
_cell.angle_alpha   90.00
_cell.angle_beta   90.00
_cell.angle_gamma   90.00
#
_symmetry.space_group_name_H-M   'P 1'
#
loop_
_entity.id
_entity.type
_entity.pdbx_description
1 polymer ?
#
loop_
_entity_poly.entity_id
_entity_poly.type
_entity_poly.pdbx_seq_one_letter_code
_entity_poly.pdbx_strand_id
1 'polypeptide(L)'
;SALDPNTPQSILRLLKQINLTLGVTIVVITHEMRVIEQICQRVAVIDQSCIAEIGNVSDVFTHPKSDIAKALILPKSPTENLPPCTGKRLRLVFDGSCSNAPVISRITLECHVPVNILFADTRIVEGSIYGHMVIDLPSDPQQFHDVLRWLEHNHISYLQEV
;
A
#
# COMPACT_ATOMS: atom_id res chain seq x y z
N SER A 1 20.51 -16.97 22.96
CA SER A 1 19.79 -18.07 22.35
C SER A 1 19.10 -17.52 21.10
N ALA A 2 19.65 -17.85 19.95
CA ALA A 2 19.14 -17.43 18.67
C ALA A 2 17.85 -18.21 18.39
N LEU A 3 16.70 -17.56 18.44
CA LEU A 3 15.52 -18.06 17.76
C LEU A 3 15.83 -17.93 16.27
N ASP A 4 15.78 -19.07 15.57
CA ASP A 4 15.94 -19.15 14.13
C ASP A 4 15.01 -18.11 13.47
N PRO A 5 15.51 -17.19 12.62
CA PRO A 5 14.70 -16.16 11.98
C PRO A 5 13.55 -16.74 11.12
N ASN A 6 13.58 -18.03 10.81
CA ASN A 6 12.52 -18.73 10.09
C ASN A 6 11.34 -19.21 10.96
N THR A 7 11.48 -19.23 12.29
CA THR A 7 10.44 -19.76 13.20
C THR A 7 9.10 -19.00 13.10
N PRO A 8 9.05 -17.65 13.04
CA PRO A 8 7.80 -16.92 12.90
C PRO A 8 7.07 -17.24 11.59
N GLN A 9 7.78 -17.30 10.48
CA GLN A 9 7.18 -17.60 9.16
C GLN A 9 6.65 -19.03 9.07
N SER A 10 7.33 -19.99 9.69
CA SER A 10 6.88 -21.39 9.75
C SER A 10 5.58 -21.52 10.52
N ILE A 11 5.43 -20.82 11.64
CA ILE A 11 4.21 -20.78 12.44
C ILE A 11 3.06 -20.14 11.64
N LEU A 12 3.28 -19.03 10.95
CA LEU A 12 2.26 -18.38 10.15
C LEU A 12 1.75 -19.28 9.01
N ARG A 13 2.65 -19.99 8.35
CA ARG A 13 2.28 -21.00 7.32
C ARG A 13 1.44 -22.12 7.92
N LEU A 14 1.82 -22.62 9.09
CA LEU A 14 1.07 -23.66 9.79
C LEU A 14 -0.34 -23.20 10.16
N LEU A 15 -0.49 -21.99 10.70
CA LEU A 15 -1.79 -21.40 11.01
C LEU A 15 -2.68 -21.29 9.76
N LYS A 16 -2.12 -20.80 8.65
CA LYS A 16 -2.86 -20.73 7.36
C LYS A 16 -3.29 -22.12 6.89
N GLN A 17 -2.42 -23.12 7.02
CA GLN A 17 -2.74 -24.51 6.66
C GLN A 17 -3.82 -25.10 7.54
N ILE A 18 -3.78 -24.89 8.85
CA ILE A 18 -4.80 -25.30 9.81
C ILE A 18 -6.16 -24.68 9.46
N ASN A 19 -6.18 -23.38 9.21
CA ASN A 19 -7.41 -22.67 8.80
C ASN A 19 -8.02 -23.30 7.54
N LEU A 20 -7.21 -23.54 6.51
CA LEU A 20 -7.66 -24.12 5.23
C LEU A 20 -8.10 -25.58 5.36
N THR A 21 -7.39 -26.39 6.16
CA THR A 21 -7.64 -27.84 6.24
C THR A 21 -8.79 -28.18 7.17
N LEU A 22 -8.88 -27.46 8.31
CA LEU A 22 -9.88 -27.74 9.35
C LEU A 22 -11.10 -26.83 9.29
N GLY A 23 -11.08 -25.77 8.45
CA GLY A 23 -12.18 -24.82 8.34
C GLY A 23 -12.42 -23.98 9.62
N VAL A 24 -11.42 -23.92 10.53
CA VAL A 24 -11.54 -23.18 11.79
C VAL A 24 -11.26 -21.69 11.59
N THR A 25 -11.99 -20.85 12.30
CA THR A 25 -11.70 -19.41 12.33
C THR A 25 -10.54 -19.14 13.28
N ILE A 26 -9.52 -18.43 12.79
CA ILE A 26 -8.35 -18.03 13.59
C ILE A 26 -8.38 -16.51 13.73
N VAL A 27 -8.35 -16.02 14.98
CA VAL A 27 -8.24 -14.60 15.28
C VAL A 27 -6.82 -14.31 15.75
N VAL A 28 -6.17 -13.37 15.06
CA VAL A 28 -4.80 -12.94 15.39
C VAL A 28 -4.85 -11.49 15.85
N ILE A 29 -4.27 -11.20 17.01
CA ILE A 29 -4.10 -9.84 17.51
C ILE A 29 -2.62 -9.48 17.39
N THR A 30 -2.32 -8.47 16.58
CA THR A 30 -0.95 -8.03 16.31
C THR A 30 -0.93 -6.58 15.85
N HIS A 31 0.19 -5.92 16.02
CA HIS A 31 0.51 -4.63 15.40
C HIS A 31 1.47 -4.79 14.20
N GLU A 32 1.82 -6.03 13.85
CA GLU A 32 2.68 -6.31 12.71
C GLU A 32 1.85 -6.44 11.42
N MET A 33 1.85 -5.42 10.59
CA MET A 33 1.10 -5.39 9.33
C MET A 33 1.47 -6.56 8.41
N ARG A 34 2.74 -6.96 8.39
CA ARG A 34 3.21 -8.10 7.59
C ARG A 34 2.55 -9.42 7.97
N VAL A 35 2.23 -9.63 9.25
CA VAL A 35 1.53 -10.83 9.71
C VAL A 35 0.10 -10.84 9.17
N ILE A 36 -0.58 -9.69 9.26
CA ILE A 36 -1.95 -9.54 8.74
C ILE A 36 -2.00 -9.83 7.25
N GLU A 37 -1.10 -9.24 6.46
CA GLU A 37 -1.02 -9.44 5.02
C GLU A 37 -0.79 -10.90 4.61
N GLN A 38 0.01 -11.64 5.39
CA GLN A 38 0.40 -13.00 5.03
C GLN A 38 -0.68 -14.06 5.29
N ILE A 39 -1.47 -13.90 6.35
CA ILE A 39 -2.36 -14.97 6.80
C ILE A 39 -3.82 -14.58 6.98
N CYS A 40 -4.14 -13.29 7.08
CA CYS A 40 -5.49 -12.83 7.34
C CYS A 40 -6.23 -12.50 6.03
N GLN A 41 -7.51 -12.85 5.96
CA GLN A 41 -8.42 -12.45 4.88
C GLN A 41 -9.16 -11.16 5.24
N ARG A 42 -9.43 -10.96 6.53
CA ARG A 42 -10.12 -9.77 7.05
C ARG A 42 -9.33 -9.15 8.19
N VAL A 43 -9.49 -7.87 8.35
CA VAL A 43 -8.86 -7.08 9.42
C VAL A 43 -9.89 -6.19 10.10
N ALA A 44 -9.75 -6.04 11.41
CA ALA A 44 -10.42 -5.01 12.20
C ALA A 44 -9.34 -4.13 12.84
N VAL A 45 -9.37 -2.84 12.54
CA VAL A 45 -8.50 -1.84 13.16
C VAL A 45 -9.17 -1.32 14.40
N ILE A 46 -8.49 -1.39 15.54
CA ILE A 46 -9.01 -0.97 16.84
C ILE A 46 -8.33 0.33 17.26
N ASP A 47 -9.12 1.31 17.62
CA ASP A 47 -8.70 2.57 18.23
C ASP A 47 -9.57 2.89 19.45
N GLN A 48 -8.95 3.31 20.55
CA GLN A 48 -9.64 3.67 21.80
C GLN A 48 -10.68 2.62 22.24
N SER A 49 -10.32 1.34 22.15
CA SER A 49 -11.17 0.18 22.47
C SER A 49 -12.42 0.00 21.59
N CYS A 50 -12.53 0.73 20.49
CA CYS A 50 -13.58 0.61 19.49
C CYS A 50 -13.03 0.15 18.15
N ILE A 51 -13.88 -0.51 17.34
CA ILE A 51 -13.53 -0.85 15.97
C ILE A 51 -13.64 0.44 15.13
N ALA A 52 -12.48 0.96 14.70
CA ALA A 52 -12.40 2.15 13.85
C ALA A 52 -12.66 1.80 12.36
N GLU A 53 -12.23 0.61 11.93
CA GLU A 53 -12.44 0.13 10.58
C GLU A 53 -12.42 -1.40 10.53
N ILE A 54 -13.23 -1.99 9.65
CA ILE A 54 -13.26 -3.44 9.41
C ILE A 54 -13.51 -3.72 7.92
N GLY A 55 -12.77 -4.68 7.35
CA GLY A 55 -12.92 -5.03 5.92
C GLY A 55 -12.04 -6.19 5.52
N ASN A 56 -11.98 -6.46 4.21
CA ASN A 56 -10.97 -7.35 3.66
C ASN A 56 -9.59 -6.69 3.78
N VAL A 57 -8.57 -7.51 3.96
CA VAL A 57 -7.19 -7.01 4.09
C VAL A 57 -6.79 -6.20 2.85
N SER A 58 -7.09 -6.70 1.64
CA SER A 58 -6.85 -5.98 0.40
C SER A 58 -7.43 -4.57 0.41
N ASP A 59 -8.71 -4.45 0.75
CA ASP A 59 -9.45 -3.18 0.69
C ASP A 59 -8.94 -2.17 1.72
N VAL A 60 -8.75 -2.62 2.97
CA VAL A 60 -8.30 -1.76 4.07
C VAL A 60 -6.85 -1.33 3.87
N PHE A 61 -6.00 -2.19 3.28
CA PHE A 61 -4.59 -1.89 3.06
C PHE A 61 -4.35 -0.99 1.84
N THR A 62 -5.21 -1.03 0.84
CA THR A 62 -5.11 -0.15 -0.34
C THR A 62 -5.83 1.18 -0.15
N HIS A 63 -6.99 1.15 0.50
CA HIS A 63 -7.84 2.32 0.69
C HIS A 63 -8.31 2.47 2.15
N PRO A 64 -7.38 2.69 3.11
CA PRO A 64 -7.74 2.89 4.51
C PRO A 64 -8.60 4.14 4.67
N LYS A 65 -9.72 4.02 5.37
CA LYS A 65 -10.70 5.10 5.55
C LYS A 65 -10.47 5.85 6.85
N SER A 66 -10.25 5.12 7.94
CA SER A 66 -10.01 5.73 9.25
C SER A 66 -8.61 6.32 9.36
N ASP A 67 -8.46 7.40 10.13
CA ASP A 67 -7.15 8.05 10.29
C ASP A 67 -6.14 7.13 10.99
N ILE A 68 -6.60 6.29 11.93
CA ILE A 68 -5.73 5.31 12.56
C ILE A 68 -5.29 4.21 11.57
N ALA A 69 -6.16 3.74 10.68
CA ALA A 69 -5.78 2.78 9.65
C ALA A 69 -4.76 3.39 8.69
N LYS A 70 -4.97 4.64 8.26
CA LYS A 70 -3.98 5.39 7.45
C LYS A 70 -2.64 5.48 8.17
N ALA A 71 -2.63 5.82 9.45
CA ALA A 71 -1.40 5.96 10.24
C ALA A 71 -0.65 4.63 10.43
N LEU A 72 -1.37 3.50 10.47
CA LEU A 72 -0.77 2.17 10.66
C LEU A 72 -0.32 1.51 9.36
N ILE A 73 -1.09 1.69 8.29
CA ILE A 73 -0.94 0.94 7.03
C ILE A 73 -0.12 1.74 6.02
N LEU A 74 -0.43 3.02 5.87
CA LEU A 74 0.38 3.85 5.00
C LEU A 74 1.75 4.02 5.66
N PRO A 75 2.82 3.62 5.00
CA PRO A 75 4.14 3.91 5.53
C PRO A 75 4.16 5.39 5.85
N LYS A 76 4.64 5.74 7.06
CA LYS A 76 4.94 7.14 7.36
C LYS A 76 5.82 7.60 6.21
N SER A 77 5.21 8.34 5.32
CA SER A 77 5.96 8.92 4.21
C SER A 77 7.15 9.59 4.85
N PRO A 78 8.38 9.40 4.40
CA PRO A 78 9.50 10.19 4.90
C PRO A 78 9.30 11.68 4.62
N THR A 79 8.06 12.09 4.35
CA THR A 79 7.65 13.48 4.06
C THR A 79 8.04 14.46 5.16
N GLU A 80 8.20 14.01 6.41
CA GLU A 80 8.72 14.86 7.49
C GLU A 80 10.17 15.31 7.25
N ASN A 81 10.95 14.62 6.39
CA ASN A 81 12.33 14.92 6.07
C ASN A 81 12.63 15.06 4.57
N LEU A 82 11.59 15.09 3.72
CA LEU A 82 11.79 15.31 2.29
C LEU A 82 12.06 16.79 2.01
N PRO A 83 12.90 17.08 1.01
CA PRO A 83 13.09 18.45 0.56
C PRO A 83 11.74 19.07 0.17
N PRO A 84 11.56 20.39 0.35
CA PRO A 84 10.34 21.07 -0.05
C PRO A 84 10.04 20.77 -1.52
N CYS A 85 8.80 20.32 -1.80
CA CYS A 85 8.38 20.05 -3.15
C CYS A 85 8.29 21.36 -3.93
N THR A 86 9.03 21.46 -5.02
CA THR A 86 8.92 22.61 -5.94
C THR A 86 7.78 22.43 -6.96
N GLY A 87 7.16 21.26 -6.99
CA GLY A 87 6.10 20.87 -7.92
C GLY A 87 4.85 20.34 -7.22
N LYS A 88 4.30 19.26 -7.75
CA LYS A 88 3.13 18.58 -7.22
C LYS A 88 3.51 17.17 -6.79
N ARG A 89 3.07 16.77 -5.59
CA ARG A 89 3.33 15.45 -5.02
C ARG A 89 2.10 14.56 -5.11
N LEU A 90 2.29 13.36 -5.62
CA LEU A 90 1.26 12.34 -5.69
C LEU A 90 1.73 11.06 -4.99
N ARG A 91 0.80 10.41 -4.30
CA ARG A 91 0.93 9.02 -3.86
C ARG A 91 0.13 8.14 -4.79
N LEU A 92 0.79 7.27 -5.53
CA LEU A 92 0.19 6.23 -6.34
C LEU A 92 -0.12 5.02 -5.46
N VAL A 93 -1.28 4.40 -5.66
CA VAL A 93 -1.73 3.21 -4.94
C VAL A 93 -1.82 2.05 -5.91
N PHE A 94 -1.10 0.97 -5.63
CA PHE A 94 -1.14 -0.28 -6.38
C PHE A 94 -2.00 -1.28 -5.63
N ASP A 95 -3.12 -1.67 -6.21
CA ASP A 95 -4.15 -2.53 -5.62
C ASP A 95 -4.15 -3.97 -6.18
N GLY A 96 -3.08 -4.35 -6.86
CA GLY A 96 -2.95 -5.65 -7.52
C GLY A 96 -3.50 -5.71 -8.95
N SER A 97 -4.34 -4.79 -9.36
CA SER A 97 -4.91 -4.77 -10.71
C SER A 97 -3.94 -4.23 -11.77
N CYS A 98 -3.09 -3.26 -11.40
CA CYS A 98 -2.17 -2.55 -12.28
C CYS A 98 -0.70 -2.95 -12.09
N SER A 99 -0.43 -4.01 -11.36
CA SER A 99 0.88 -4.34 -10.80
C SER A 99 1.98 -4.65 -11.81
N ASN A 100 1.65 -5.05 -13.02
CA ASN A 100 2.63 -5.41 -14.05
C ASN A 100 2.89 -4.29 -15.08
N ALA A 101 2.21 -3.16 -14.95
CA ALA A 101 2.43 -2.04 -15.86
C ALA A 101 3.65 -1.20 -15.41
N PRO A 102 4.55 -0.82 -16.33
CA PRO A 102 5.68 0.07 -16.01
C PRO A 102 5.20 1.52 -15.88
N VAL A 103 4.45 1.82 -14.81
CA VAL A 103 3.69 3.06 -14.62
C VAL A 103 4.56 4.30 -14.80
N ILE A 104 5.70 4.36 -14.14
CA ILE A 104 6.59 5.54 -14.18
C ILE A 104 7.15 5.76 -15.59
N SER A 105 7.61 4.70 -16.23
CA SER A 105 8.15 4.79 -17.61
C SER A 105 7.07 5.24 -18.59
N ARG A 106 5.84 4.74 -18.43
CA ARG A 106 4.71 5.12 -19.30
C ARG A 106 4.31 6.57 -19.07
N ILE A 107 4.21 7.06 -17.83
CA ILE A 107 3.97 8.48 -17.56
C ILE A 107 5.03 9.33 -18.26
N THR A 108 6.30 8.98 -18.11
CA THR A 108 7.40 9.75 -18.72
C THR A 108 7.32 9.74 -20.24
N LEU A 109 7.02 8.60 -20.86
CA LEU A 109 7.00 8.45 -22.31
C LEU A 109 5.71 8.99 -22.97
N GLU A 110 4.56 8.79 -22.32
CA GLU A 110 3.26 9.13 -22.91
C GLU A 110 2.81 10.56 -22.56
N CYS A 111 3.09 11.02 -21.33
CA CYS A 111 2.77 12.39 -20.92
C CYS A 111 3.94 13.37 -21.15
N HIS A 112 5.14 12.87 -21.48
CA HIS A 112 6.38 13.68 -21.62
C HIS A 112 6.72 14.46 -20.35
N VAL A 113 6.43 13.88 -19.17
CA VAL A 113 6.64 14.52 -17.86
C VAL A 113 7.73 13.76 -17.11
N PRO A 114 8.80 14.43 -16.68
CA PRO A 114 9.79 13.81 -15.81
C PRO A 114 9.18 13.52 -14.44
N VAL A 115 9.47 12.32 -13.92
CA VAL A 115 8.95 11.86 -12.62
C VAL A 115 10.13 11.60 -11.69
N ASN A 116 10.09 12.19 -10.50
CA ASN A 116 11.02 11.86 -9.43
C ASN A 116 10.34 10.94 -8.43
N ILE A 117 10.94 9.76 -8.14
CA ILE A 117 10.44 8.82 -7.14
C ILE A 117 11.07 9.16 -5.81
N LEU A 118 10.26 9.52 -4.82
CA LEU A 118 10.72 9.83 -3.47
C LEU A 118 10.67 8.64 -2.54
N PHE A 119 9.67 7.79 -2.75
CA PHE A 119 9.43 6.61 -1.94
C PHE A 119 8.69 5.55 -2.76
N ALA A 120 9.04 4.28 -2.56
CA ALA A 120 8.30 3.17 -3.10
C ALA A 120 8.37 2.00 -2.12
N ASP A 121 7.22 1.48 -1.71
CA ASP A 121 7.09 0.24 -0.94
C ASP A 121 6.03 -0.62 -1.62
N THR A 122 6.47 -1.70 -2.24
CA THR A 122 5.59 -2.64 -2.94
C THR A 122 5.78 -4.04 -2.39
N ARG A 123 4.69 -4.79 -2.30
CA ARG A 123 4.66 -6.15 -1.73
C ARG A 123 3.87 -7.07 -2.63
N ILE A 124 4.23 -8.34 -2.62
CA ILE A 124 3.49 -9.37 -3.34
C ILE A 124 2.56 -10.07 -2.34
N VAL A 125 1.26 -9.96 -2.58
CA VAL A 125 0.20 -10.65 -1.83
C VAL A 125 -0.57 -11.51 -2.82
N GLU A 126 -0.60 -12.82 -2.60
CA GLU A 126 -1.30 -13.80 -3.47
C GLU A 126 -0.98 -13.69 -4.97
N GLY A 127 0.27 -13.31 -5.30
CA GLY A 127 0.73 -13.17 -6.69
C GLY A 127 0.44 -11.81 -7.34
N SER A 128 -0.23 -10.91 -6.64
CA SER A 128 -0.47 -9.53 -7.08
C SER A 128 0.40 -8.55 -6.30
N ILE A 129 0.79 -7.45 -6.93
CA ILE A 129 1.61 -6.42 -6.31
C ILE A 129 0.68 -5.37 -5.69
N TYR A 130 0.85 -5.15 -4.40
CA TYR A 130 0.19 -4.10 -3.63
C TYR A 130 1.25 -3.13 -3.13
N GLY A 131 0.89 -1.87 -2.99
CA GLY A 131 1.82 -0.92 -2.42
C GLY A 131 1.54 0.53 -2.75
N HIS A 132 2.46 1.36 -2.32
CA HIS A 132 2.38 2.81 -2.50
C HIS A 132 3.70 3.34 -3.06
N MET A 133 3.60 4.33 -3.94
CA MET A 133 4.74 5.04 -4.48
C MET A 133 4.48 6.54 -4.37
N VAL A 134 5.40 7.29 -3.79
CA VAL A 134 5.34 8.75 -3.72
C VAL A 134 6.23 9.32 -4.79
N ILE A 135 5.64 10.15 -5.63
CA ILE A 135 6.32 10.80 -6.75
C ILE A 135 6.18 12.32 -6.69
N ASP A 136 7.22 13.02 -7.14
CA ASP A 136 7.15 14.45 -7.42
C ASP A 136 7.09 14.67 -8.94
N LEU A 137 6.19 15.58 -9.32
CA LEU A 137 5.98 16.06 -10.69
C LEU A 137 6.35 17.54 -10.79
N PRO A 138 6.68 18.04 -11.98
CA PRO A 138 6.91 19.46 -12.19
C PRO A 138 5.73 20.33 -11.74
N SER A 139 5.99 21.60 -11.48
CA SER A 139 4.98 22.57 -11.06
C SER A 139 4.06 23.05 -12.18
N ASP A 140 4.31 22.65 -13.44
CA ASP A 140 3.49 23.02 -14.59
C ASP A 140 2.08 22.42 -14.45
N PRO A 141 1.03 23.29 -14.39
CA PRO A 141 -0.34 22.82 -14.21
C PRO A 141 -0.85 21.94 -15.35
N GLN A 142 -0.40 22.19 -16.59
CA GLN A 142 -0.83 21.41 -17.75
C GLN A 142 -0.25 20.00 -17.67
N GLN A 143 1.04 19.86 -17.42
CA GLN A 143 1.71 18.57 -17.25
C GLN A 143 1.11 17.76 -16.11
N PHE A 144 0.81 18.43 -14.99
CA PHE A 144 0.15 17.77 -13.86
C PHE A 144 -1.23 17.22 -14.25
N HIS A 145 -2.04 18.03 -14.95
CA HIS A 145 -3.37 17.60 -15.39
C HIS A 145 -3.32 16.43 -16.38
N ASP A 146 -2.35 16.44 -17.29
CA ASP A 146 -2.14 15.35 -18.24
C ASP A 146 -1.78 14.03 -17.54
N VAL A 147 -0.94 14.09 -16.50
CA VAL A 147 -0.63 12.92 -15.67
C VAL A 147 -1.86 12.41 -14.92
N LEU A 148 -2.67 13.30 -14.31
CA LEU A 148 -3.88 12.88 -13.62
C LEU A 148 -4.86 12.16 -14.56
N ARG A 149 -5.10 12.73 -15.74
CA ARG A 149 -5.94 12.13 -16.77
C ARG A 149 -5.42 10.77 -17.24
N TRP A 150 -4.10 10.66 -17.36
CA TRP A 150 -3.46 9.40 -17.72
C TRP A 150 -3.64 8.34 -16.63
N LEU A 151 -3.47 8.69 -15.35
CA LEU A 151 -3.70 7.80 -14.20
C LEU A 151 -5.15 7.30 -14.16
N GLU A 152 -6.12 8.20 -14.32
CA GLU A 152 -7.55 7.87 -14.38
C GLU A 152 -7.88 6.91 -15.54
N HIS A 153 -7.35 7.21 -16.74
CA HIS A 153 -7.55 6.36 -17.91
C HIS A 153 -6.98 4.95 -17.76
N ASN A 154 -5.87 4.82 -17.03
CA ASN A 154 -5.22 3.54 -16.74
C ASN A 154 -5.68 2.90 -15.41
N HIS A 155 -6.73 3.43 -14.79
CA HIS A 155 -7.31 2.93 -13.54
C HIS A 155 -6.31 2.84 -12.38
N ILE A 156 -5.37 3.79 -12.29
CA ILE A 156 -4.39 3.86 -11.22
C ILE A 156 -4.91 4.82 -10.15
N SER A 157 -5.13 4.30 -8.96
CA SER A 157 -5.56 5.10 -7.82
C SER A 157 -4.44 6.01 -7.31
N TYR A 158 -4.77 7.24 -6.97
CA TYR A 158 -3.80 8.20 -6.46
C TYR A 158 -4.40 9.10 -5.36
N LEU A 159 -3.52 9.63 -4.52
CA LEU A 159 -3.82 10.66 -3.52
C LEU A 159 -2.88 11.85 -3.75
N GLN A 160 -3.40 13.07 -3.64
CA GLN A 160 -2.55 14.26 -3.64
C GLN A 160 -1.99 14.45 -2.23
N GLU A 161 -0.66 14.58 -2.13
CA GLU A 161 0.01 14.92 -0.87
C GLU A 161 0.31 16.43 -0.86
N VAL A 162 0.02 17.06 0.26
CA VAL A 162 0.21 18.51 0.49
C VAL A 162 1.62 18.78 0.98
#